data_bbe806581bbdc94c5670af51b68dc27f
#
_entry.id   bbe806581bbdc94c5670af51b68dc27f
#
_cell.length_a   1.000
_cell.length_b   1.000
_cell.length_c   1.000
_cell.angle_alpha   90.00
_cell.angle_beta   90.00
_cell.angle_gamma   90.00
#
_symmetry.space_group_name_H-M   'P 1'
#
loop_
_entity.id
_entity.type
_entity.pdbx_description
1 polymer ?
#
loop_
_entity_poly.entity_id
_entity_poly.type
_entity_poly.pdbx_seq_one_letter_code
_entity_poly.pdbx_strand_id
1 'polypeptide(L)'
;MLPEIGNFFLILSFVTAGSIFFLASFSHYLNKEILDLSNLVFLQTFFIFISFLFLENAFLSDDFSVLYVANNSNPLLPNYYKFSALWGGHEGSMLLFMMILSIWIASFALFVNYKKTSDKNSVLGFSVLIFFCFSGFTIFSSNPFERLLPVASAIGTDLNPLLQDIAFTIHPPMLYLGYAGLAIPFSLALAKCIGVNHAWASNIRTWTILPWSFLTIGIALGSWWAYYELGWGGWWFWDPVENSSLIPWLIATALIHSAIVSDKRNLFNNWTILLAILAVIGSFIGMFLVRSGILTSVHTFALDPERGLILLALTFVITLYSFILFFKAPKDSSESSYEIFSKEFFLLINNALLVILAIIILFGTIYPIIYDIFSGGKSISVGAPYFNAATVPIAFFLAFFQGYGVLMSWNNSILNNKFYIVSFSFIFLLTFIFTFLLFNLPDIFALASYLMFAALGAGLFIFIHQNIKNKAVLLNGLGMIFAHTGIAIMILGIGVVSSFSSSKEVIIAKGESTSIQSYDLKLTEESFENYSNHYSEIVKFEVTDKENNSTFSLSPEKSFYPASKNIMTESAIKVTPKEDVYISLSEKLESGSWVARIQLKPFIRLIWLGAILMMFGGLISFFRRSLRI
;
A
#
# COMPACT_ATOMS: atom_id res chain seq x y z
N MET A 1 8.99 -35.07 -7.69
CA MET A 1 9.82 -34.58 -8.83
C MET A 1 9.49 -33.14 -9.24
N LEU A 2 8.24 -32.73 -9.43
CA LEU A 2 7.92 -31.35 -9.84
C LEU A 2 8.39 -30.27 -8.85
N PRO A 3 8.19 -30.42 -7.52
CA PRO A 3 8.70 -29.44 -6.57
C PRO A 3 10.22 -29.29 -6.55
N GLU A 4 10.96 -30.40 -6.76
CA GLU A 4 12.42 -30.35 -6.87
C GLU A 4 12.89 -29.56 -8.08
N ILE A 5 12.16 -29.64 -9.20
CA ILE A 5 12.42 -28.82 -10.40
C ILE A 5 12.15 -27.34 -10.08
N GLY A 6 11.05 -27.04 -9.37
CA GLY A 6 10.75 -25.69 -8.91
C GLY A 6 11.86 -25.10 -8.04
N ASN A 7 12.36 -25.88 -7.06
CA ASN A 7 13.48 -25.49 -6.21
C ASN A 7 14.79 -25.33 -7.01
N PHE A 8 15.04 -26.18 -7.98
CA PHE A 8 16.20 -26.06 -8.86
C PHE A 8 16.18 -24.73 -9.65
N PHE A 9 15.04 -24.35 -10.20
CA PHE A 9 14.90 -23.07 -10.89
C PHE A 9 15.02 -21.86 -9.93
N LEU A 10 14.59 -21.99 -8.68
CA LEU A 10 14.82 -20.98 -7.64
C LEU A 10 16.32 -20.79 -7.39
N ILE A 11 17.08 -21.90 -7.26
CA ILE A 11 18.54 -21.87 -7.10
C ILE A 11 19.22 -21.27 -8.35
N LEU A 12 18.78 -21.63 -9.55
CA LEU A 12 19.33 -21.05 -10.78
C LEU A 12 19.09 -19.54 -10.84
N SER A 13 17.92 -19.05 -10.41
CA SER A 13 17.64 -17.61 -10.38
C SER A 13 18.57 -16.89 -9.39
N PHE A 14 18.85 -17.49 -8.23
CA PHE A 14 19.78 -16.97 -7.22
C PHE A 14 21.22 -16.90 -7.77
N VAL A 15 21.73 -17.99 -8.35
CA VAL A 15 23.08 -18.04 -8.92
C VAL A 15 23.25 -17.03 -10.05
N THR A 16 22.23 -16.91 -10.93
CA THR A 16 22.24 -15.94 -12.03
C THR A 16 22.26 -14.52 -11.48
N ALA A 17 21.47 -14.23 -10.43
CA ALA A 17 21.46 -12.92 -9.76
C ALA A 17 22.83 -12.57 -9.16
N GLY A 18 23.47 -13.53 -8.46
CA GLY A 18 24.84 -13.35 -7.95
C GLY A 18 25.85 -13.07 -9.06
N SER A 19 25.73 -13.77 -10.18
CA SER A 19 26.59 -13.55 -11.36
C SER A 19 26.40 -12.16 -11.96
N ILE A 20 25.16 -11.68 -12.10
CA ILE A 20 24.87 -10.33 -12.59
C ILE A 20 25.46 -9.27 -11.65
N PHE A 21 25.24 -9.41 -10.35
CA PHE A 21 25.78 -8.48 -9.36
C PHE A 21 27.31 -8.41 -9.39
N PHE A 22 27.98 -9.56 -9.46
CA PHE A 22 29.43 -9.64 -9.54
C PHE A 22 29.96 -9.00 -10.83
N LEU A 23 29.38 -9.33 -11.99
CA LEU A 23 29.79 -8.76 -13.29
C LEU A 23 29.55 -7.25 -13.36
N ALA A 24 28.43 -6.75 -12.83
CA ALA A 24 28.14 -5.32 -12.77
C ALA A 24 29.17 -4.58 -11.91
N SER A 25 29.49 -5.13 -10.73
CA SER A 25 30.48 -4.56 -9.81
C SER A 25 31.88 -4.56 -10.42
N PHE A 26 32.26 -5.65 -11.09
CA PHE A 26 33.54 -5.79 -11.76
C PHE A 26 33.69 -4.83 -12.96
N SER A 27 32.61 -4.67 -13.76
CA SER A 27 32.55 -3.69 -14.87
C SER A 27 32.79 -2.27 -14.37
N HIS A 28 32.13 -1.90 -13.28
CA HIS A 28 32.28 -0.58 -12.67
C HIS A 28 33.72 -0.36 -12.14
N TYR A 29 34.24 -1.33 -11.37
CA TYR A 29 35.56 -1.24 -10.76
C TYR A 29 36.70 -1.12 -11.80
N LEU A 30 36.64 -1.88 -12.89
CA LEU A 30 37.65 -1.84 -13.95
C LEU A 30 37.43 -0.70 -14.95
N ASN A 31 36.33 0.04 -14.84
CA ASN A 31 35.91 1.06 -15.80
C ASN A 31 35.94 0.55 -17.26
N LYS A 32 35.58 -0.75 -17.44
CA LYS A 32 35.52 -1.41 -18.74
C LYS A 32 34.09 -1.74 -19.10
N GLU A 33 33.73 -1.49 -20.36
CA GLU A 33 32.46 -1.98 -20.89
C GLU A 33 32.53 -3.50 -21.05
N ILE A 34 31.75 -4.18 -20.24
CA ILE A 34 31.46 -5.61 -20.35
C ILE A 34 30.13 -5.75 -21.10
N LEU A 35 29.77 -6.98 -21.42
CA LEU A 35 28.50 -7.36 -22.03
C LEU A 35 27.30 -6.67 -21.36
N ASP A 36 26.28 -6.30 -22.14
CA ASP A 36 24.99 -5.86 -21.60
C ASP A 36 24.36 -7.00 -20.80
N LEU A 37 24.16 -6.76 -19.50
CA LEU A 37 23.66 -7.76 -18.56
C LEU A 37 22.14 -7.98 -18.68
N SER A 38 21.45 -7.25 -19.56
CA SER A 38 20.00 -7.38 -19.74
C SER A 38 19.56 -8.80 -20.08
N ASN A 39 20.32 -9.52 -20.90
CA ASN A 39 19.98 -10.91 -21.25
C ASN A 39 20.05 -11.85 -20.04
N LEU A 40 21.00 -11.63 -19.13
CA LEU A 40 21.09 -12.40 -17.88
C LEU A 40 19.93 -12.04 -16.94
N VAL A 41 19.49 -10.78 -16.92
CA VAL A 41 18.30 -10.36 -16.17
C VAL A 41 17.05 -11.06 -16.70
N PHE A 42 16.87 -11.15 -18.03
CA PHE A 42 15.74 -11.88 -18.61
C PHE A 42 15.80 -13.37 -18.28
N LEU A 43 16.98 -13.97 -18.30
CA LEU A 43 17.17 -15.36 -17.92
C LEU A 43 16.86 -15.60 -16.44
N GLN A 44 17.31 -14.72 -15.56
CA GLN A 44 17.00 -14.76 -14.12
C GLN A 44 15.48 -14.63 -13.88
N THR A 45 14.83 -13.72 -14.60
CA THR A 45 13.37 -13.54 -14.53
C THR A 45 12.63 -14.77 -15.04
N PHE A 46 13.09 -15.40 -16.11
CA PHE A 46 12.54 -16.65 -16.58
C PHE A 46 12.65 -17.77 -15.53
N PHE A 47 13.80 -17.91 -14.87
CA PHE A 47 13.99 -18.95 -13.87
C PHE A 47 13.05 -18.77 -12.66
N ILE A 48 12.93 -17.56 -12.12
CA ILE A 48 12.02 -17.35 -10.98
C ILE A 48 10.56 -17.52 -11.38
N PHE A 49 10.18 -17.17 -12.60
CA PHE A 49 8.83 -17.37 -13.12
C PHE A 49 8.51 -18.87 -13.25
N ILE A 50 9.43 -19.68 -13.74
CA ILE A 50 9.25 -21.13 -13.82
C ILE A 50 9.16 -21.73 -12.42
N SER A 51 9.99 -21.29 -11.47
CA SER A 51 9.90 -21.70 -10.07
C SER A 51 8.50 -21.42 -9.49
N PHE A 52 7.97 -20.22 -9.74
CA PHE A 52 6.62 -19.84 -9.31
C PHE A 52 5.55 -20.76 -9.90
N LEU A 53 5.61 -21.07 -11.19
CA LEU A 53 4.65 -21.97 -11.83
C LEU A 53 4.68 -23.40 -11.28
N PHE A 54 5.84 -23.90 -10.85
CA PHE A 54 5.93 -25.22 -10.21
C PHE A 54 5.31 -25.24 -8.83
N LEU A 55 5.44 -24.15 -8.05
CA LEU A 55 4.76 -24.05 -6.75
C LEU A 55 3.24 -23.93 -6.95
N GLU A 56 2.80 -23.14 -7.92
CA GLU A 56 1.39 -23.01 -8.29
C GLU A 56 0.80 -24.37 -8.70
N ASN A 57 1.51 -25.12 -9.50
CA ASN A 57 1.10 -26.47 -9.87
C ASN A 57 0.96 -27.39 -8.64
N ALA A 58 1.85 -27.28 -7.66
CA ALA A 58 1.77 -28.07 -6.42
C ALA A 58 0.50 -27.75 -5.61
N PHE A 59 0.06 -26.47 -5.57
CA PHE A 59 -1.21 -26.08 -4.96
C PHE A 59 -2.42 -26.63 -5.72
N LEU A 60 -2.45 -26.46 -7.05
CA LEU A 60 -3.58 -26.88 -7.87
C LEU A 60 -3.73 -28.42 -7.97
N SER A 61 -2.63 -29.16 -7.78
CA SER A 61 -2.63 -30.64 -7.78
C SER A 61 -2.72 -31.26 -6.38
N ASP A 62 -2.88 -30.46 -5.32
CA ASP A 62 -2.93 -30.89 -3.93
C ASP A 62 -1.71 -31.77 -3.53
N ASP A 63 -0.49 -31.34 -3.95
CA ASP A 63 0.76 -32.06 -3.61
C ASP A 63 1.14 -31.79 -2.14
N PHE A 64 0.45 -32.44 -1.21
CA PHE A 64 0.70 -32.32 0.24
C PHE A 64 2.02 -32.94 0.69
N SER A 65 2.83 -33.47 -0.21
CA SER A 65 4.22 -33.80 0.10
C SER A 65 5.12 -32.54 0.18
N VAL A 66 4.61 -31.38 -0.29
CA VAL A 66 5.22 -30.05 -0.06
C VAL A 66 4.66 -29.49 1.23
N LEU A 67 5.53 -29.19 2.20
CA LEU A 67 5.13 -28.69 3.53
C LEU A 67 4.26 -27.45 3.43
N TYR A 68 4.65 -26.50 2.57
CA TYR A 68 3.93 -25.26 2.37
C TYR A 68 2.50 -25.46 1.83
N VAL A 69 2.32 -26.38 0.88
CA VAL A 69 0.99 -26.73 0.34
C VAL A 69 0.14 -27.41 1.42
N ALA A 70 0.72 -28.35 2.19
CA ALA A 70 0.02 -29.04 3.27
C ALA A 70 -0.47 -28.07 4.37
N ASN A 71 0.24 -26.98 4.61
CA ASN A 71 -0.12 -25.99 5.64
C ASN A 71 -1.10 -24.92 5.16
N ASN A 72 -1.30 -24.75 3.83
CA ASN A 72 -2.06 -23.62 3.29
C ASN A 72 -3.12 -24.03 2.24
N SER A 73 -3.41 -25.33 2.07
CA SER A 73 -4.41 -25.82 1.12
C SER A 73 -5.17 -27.03 1.64
N ASN A 74 -6.27 -27.36 0.97
CA ASN A 74 -7.11 -28.51 1.28
C ASN A 74 -7.81 -28.98 -0.02
N PRO A 75 -8.12 -30.28 -0.21
CA PRO A 75 -8.84 -30.76 -1.38
C PRO A 75 -10.23 -30.11 -1.57
N LEU A 76 -10.87 -29.69 -0.48
CA LEU A 76 -12.19 -29.03 -0.50
C LEU A 76 -12.09 -27.52 -0.79
N LEU A 77 -10.90 -26.93 -0.74
CA LEU A 77 -10.68 -25.51 -1.03
C LEU A 77 -10.97 -25.24 -2.51
N PRO A 78 -11.81 -24.26 -2.86
CA PRO A 78 -12.05 -23.87 -4.25
C PRO A 78 -10.76 -23.52 -5.02
N ASN A 79 -10.65 -23.92 -6.28
CA ASN A 79 -9.42 -23.77 -7.08
C ASN A 79 -8.93 -22.33 -7.19
N TYR A 80 -9.83 -21.34 -7.25
CA TYR A 80 -9.44 -19.93 -7.30
C TYR A 80 -8.78 -19.46 -5.98
N TYR A 81 -9.13 -20.07 -4.84
CA TYR A 81 -8.42 -19.84 -3.59
C TYR A 81 -7.14 -20.65 -3.47
N LYS A 82 -7.04 -21.85 -4.10
CA LYS A 82 -5.75 -22.55 -4.20
C LYS A 82 -4.72 -21.70 -4.94
N PHE A 83 -5.14 -20.98 -6.00
CA PHE A 83 -4.29 -20.03 -6.70
C PHE A 83 -3.77 -18.92 -5.77
N SER A 84 -4.63 -18.29 -4.99
CA SER A 84 -4.23 -17.23 -4.08
C SER A 84 -3.54 -17.73 -2.80
N ALA A 85 -3.75 -18.98 -2.41
CA ALA A 85 -3.10 -19.62 -1.27
C ALA A 85 -1.57 -19.64 -1.42
N LEU A 86 -1.04 -19.61 -2.66
CA LEU A 86 0.38 -19.49 -2.92
C LEU A 86 0.99 -18.31 -2.15
N TRP A 87 0.32 -17.18 -2.02
CA TRP A 87 0.83 -16.04 -1.23
C TRP A 87 0.16 -15.88 0.14
N GLY A 88 -0.58 -16.88 0.60
CA GLY A 88 -1.24 -16.90 1.92
C GLY A 88 -0.30 -17.11 3.11
N GLY A 89 0.98 -17.40 2.89
CA GLY A 89 1.97 -17.63 3.94
C GLY A 89 3.34 -17.06 3.62
N HIS A 90 4.30 -17.30 4.51
CA HIS A 90 5.65 -16.71 4.45
C HIS A 90 6.39 -17.04 3.16
N GLU A 91 6.47 -18.32 2.82
CA GLU A 91 7.35 -18.85 1.78
C GLU A 91 6.90 -18.41 0.38
N GLY A 92 5.64 -18.67 0.06
CA GLY A 92 5.12 -18.37 -1.27
C GLY A 92 4.91 -16.89 -1.52
N SER A 93 4.54 -16.11 -0.49
CA SER A 93 4.45 -14.66 -0.61
C SER A 93 5.82 -14.01 -0.87
N MET A 94 6.93 -14.60 -0.36
CA MET A 94 8.28 -14.15 -0.70
C MET A 94 8.64 -14.52 -2.13
N LEU A 95 8.24 -15.69 -2.60
CA LEU A 95 8.45 -16.10 -3.99
C LEU A 95 7.69 -15.15 -4.95
N LEU A 96 6.45 -14.77 -4.63
CA LEU A 96 5.69 -13.77 -5.38
C LEU A 96 6.39 -12.41 -5.38
N PHE A 97 6.87 -11.94 -4.23
CA PHE A 97 7.63 -10.68 -4.14
C PHE A 97 8.86 -10.70 -5.05
N MET A 98 9.64 -11.78 -5.04
CA MET A 98 10.83 -11.92 -5.90
C MET A 98 10.46 -11.98 -7.38
N MET A 99 9.40 -12.68 -7.75
CA MET A 99 8.90 -12.71 -9.13
C MET A 99 8.55 -11.30 -9.61
N ILE A 100 7.80 -10.54 -8.81
CA ILE A 100 7.42 -9.16 -9.13
C ILE A 100 8.66 -8.26 -9.21
N LEU A 101 9.61 -8.38 -8.27
CA LEU A 101 10.87 -7.63 -8.31
C LEU A 101 11.66 -7.93 -9.59
N SER A 102 11.73 -9.19 -10.00
CA SER A 102 12.42 -9.57 -11.23
C SER A 102 11.74 -8.98 -12.48
N ILE A 103 10.41 -8.91 -12.50
CA ILE A 103 9.65 -8.25 -13.58
C ILE A 103 9.96 -6.75 -13.63
N TRP A 104 10.09 -6.07 -12.49
CA TRP A 104 10.51 -4.66 -12.45
C TRP A 104 11.93 -4.47 -13.01
N ILE A 105 12.87 -5.32 -12.62
CA ILE A 105 14.26 -5.26 -13.10
C ILE A 105 14.31 -5.53 -14.61
N ALA A 106 13.60 -6.54 -15.10
CA ALA A 106 13.50 -6.85 -16.52
C ALA A 106 12.83 -5.72 -17.31
N SER A 107 11.77 -5.11 -16.77
CA SER A 107 11.11 -3.96 -17.37
C SER A 107 12.06 -2.77 -17.49
N PHE A 108 12.84 -2.48 -16.44
CA PHE A 108 13.87 -1.44 -16.50
C PHE A 108 14.92 -1.76 -17.57
N ALA A 109 15.42 -2.99 -17.60
CA ALA A 109 16.39 -3.45 -18.60
C ALA A 109 15.88 -3.32 -20.04
N LEU A 110 14.57 -3.53 -20.25
CA LEU A 110 13.93 -3.45 -21.57
C LEU A 110 13.64 -2.02 -22.02
N PHE A 111 13.10 -1.17 -21.13
CA PHE A 111 12.56 0.14 -21.52
C PHE A 111 13.52 1.31 -21.34
N VAL A 112 14.62 1.14 -20.59
CA VAL A 112 15.56 2.24 -20.34
C VAL A 112 16.87 2.04 -21.09
N ASN A 113 17.17 3.00 -21.96
CA ASN A 113 18.41 3.02 -22.73
C ASN A 113 19.45 3.93 -22.09
N TYR A 114 20.67 3.47 -22.03
CA TYR A 114 21.85 4.21 -21.60
C TYR A 114 22.85 4.36 -22.73
N LYS A 115 23.55 5.49 -22.78
CA LYS A 115 24.65 5.69 -23.75
C LYS A 115 25.84 4.77 -23.45
N LYS A 116 26.08 4.49 -22.17
CA LYS A 116 27.12 3.57 -21.70
C LYS A 116 26.48 2.34 -21.09
N THR A 117 26.88 1.20 -21.56
CA THR A 117 26.43 -0.11 -21.04
C THR A 117 26.80 -0.29 -19.56
N SER A 118 27.97 0.21 -19.14
CA SER A 118 28.42 0.19 -17.75
C SER A 118 27.49 0.93 -16.80
N ASP A 119 26.91 2.05 -17.23
CA ASP A 119 25.96 2.84 -16.42
C ASP A 119 24.66 2.06 -16.19
N LYS A 120 24.11 1.44 -17.25
CA LYS A 120 22.95 0.56 -17.17
C LYS A 120 23.22 -0.64 -16.26
N ASN A 121 24.37 -1.30 -16.48
CA ASN A 121 24.79 -2.44 -15.68
C ASN A 121 24.93 -2.11 -14.20
N SER A 122 25.36 -0.90 -13.84
CA SER A 122 25.43 -0.45 -12.44
C SER A 122 24.06 -0.39 -11.80
N VAL A 123 23.02 0.15 -12.49
CA VAL A 123 21.65 0.18 -11.98
C VAL A 123 21.10 -1.24 -11.85
N LEU A 124 21.28 -2.10 -12.87
CA LEU A 124 20.86 -3.51 -12.84
C LEU A 124 21.54 -4.25 -11.68
N GLY A 125 22.84 -4.02 -11.46
CA GLY A 125 23.59 -4.63 -10.36
C GLY A 125 23.01 -4.30 -9.00
N PHE A 126 22.67 -3.04 -8.71
CA PHE A 126 22.03 -2.66 -7.45
C PHE A 126 20.61 -3.24 -7.31
N SER A 127 19.84 -3.30 -8.39
CA SER A 127 18.50 -3.89 -8.35
C SER A 127 18.56 -5.38 -8.09
N VAL A 128 19.47 -6.07 -8.75
CA VAL A 128 19.67 -7.52 -8.61
C VAL A 128 20.31 -7.88 -7.27
N LEU A 129 21.08 -7.00 -6.63
CA LEU A 129 21.58 -7.19 -5.26
C LEU A 129 20.43 -7.42 -4.28
N ILE A 130 19.36 -6.63 -4.37
CA ILE A 130 18.16 -6.83 -3.55
C ILE A 130 17.57 -8.21 -3.81
N PHE A 131 17.37 -8.56 -5.07
CA PHE A 131 16.87 -9.89 -5.45
C PHE A 131 17.76 -11.02 -4.91
N PHE A 132 19.07 -10.88 -5.05
CA PHE A 132 20.06 -11.87 -4.55
C PHE A 132 19.95 -12.07 -3.04
N CYS A 133 19.87 -10.99 -2.26
CA CYS A 133 19.70 -11.06 -0.81
C CYS A 133 18.41 -11.79 -0.41
N PHE A 134 17.27 -11.41 -1.00
CA PHE A 134 15.99 -12.03 -0.67
C PHE A 134 15.84 -13.46 -1.21
N SER A 135 16.41 -13.77 -2.36
CA SER A 135 16.42 -15.15 -2.88
C SER A 135 17.30 -16.08 -2.01
N GLY A 136 18.41 -15.55 -1.50
CA GLY A 136 19.21 -16.26 -0.49
C GLY A 136 18.40 -16.54 0.79
N PHE A 137 17.71 -15.52 1.33
CA PHE A 137 16.79 -15.71 2.45
C PHE A 137 15.74 -16.79 2.17
N THR A 138 15.13 -16.76 0.99
CA THR A 138 14.09 -17.74 0.61
C THR A 138 14.64 -19.15 0.54
N ILE A 139 15.82 -19.36 -0.07
CA ILE A 139 16.41 -20.70 -0.20
C ILE A 139 16.81 -21.27 1.16
N PHE A 140 17.43 -20.47 2.03
CA PHE A 140 18.06 -20.97 3.25
C PHE A 140 17.18 -20.89 4.50
N SER A 141 16.15 -20.03 4.52
CA SER A 141 15.33 -19.79 5.71
C SER A 141 13.83 -19.92 5.47
N SER A 142 13.35 -19.85 4.22
CA SER A 142 11.91 -19.78 3.91
C SER A 142 11.58 -20.48 2.60
N ASN A 143 12.06 -21.73 2.45
CA ASN A 143 11.97 -22.47 1.19
C ASN A 143 10.56 -23.00 0.92
N PRO A 144 9.85 -22.52 -0.12
CA PRO A 144 8.49 -22.97 -0.43
C PRO A 144 8.39 -24.39 -0.96
N PHE A 145 9.53 -25.04 -1.29
CA PHE A 145 9.61 -26.40 -1.81
C PHE A 145 10.07 -27.42 -0.77
N GLU A 146 10.08 -27.08 0.51
CA GLU A 146 10.41 -28.01 1.59
C GLU A 146 9.44 -29.22 1.58
N ARG A 147 10.00 -30.42 1.79
CA ARG A 147 9.27 -31.68 1.61
C ARG A 147 8.94 -32.36 2.92
N LEU A 148 7.72 -32.86 3.02
CA LEU A 148 7.28 -33.81 4.05
C LEU A 148 7.59 -35.24 3.59
N LEU A 149 8.78 -35.72 3.90
CA LEU A 149 9.21 -37.08 3.55
C LEU A 149 9.70 -37.80 4.82
N PRO A 150 9.53 -39.13 4.95
CA PRO A 150 8.99 -40.06 3.94
C PRO A 150 7.45 -40.13 3.87
N VAL A 151 6.74 -39.51 4.82
CA VAL A 151 5.27 -39.61 4.91
C VAL A 151 4.66 -38.23 4.65
N ALA A 152 4.01 -38.10 3.49
CA ALA A 152 3.20 -36.92 3.16
C ALA A 152 1.90 -36.90 3.96
N SER A 153 1.37 -35.70 4.23
CA SER A 153 0.02 -35.56 4.76
C SER A 153 -1.02 -36.07 3.77
N ALA A 154 -2.05 -36.74 4.24
CA ALA A 154 -3.16 -37.17 3.38
C ALA A 154 -4.11 -36.03 3.01
N ILE A 155 -4.22 -35.03 3.89
CA ILE A 155 -5.10 -33.85 3.76
C ILE A 155 -4.35 -32.65 4.31
N GLY A 156 -4.46 -31.49 3.65
CA GLY A 156 -3.90 -30.24 4.15
C GLY A 156 -4.77 -29.55 5.20
N THR A 157 -4.19 -28.57 5.90
CA THR A 157 -4.84 -27.86 7.01
C THR A 157 -5.84 -26.79 6.58
N ASP A 158 -5.95 -26.53 5.28
CA ASP A 158 -6.73 -25.47 4.62
C ASP A 158 -6.06 -24.08 4.69
N LEU A 159 -6.50 -23.19 3.81
CA LEU A 159 -6.16 -21.78 3.85
C LEU A 159 -6.88 -21.11 5.02
N ASN A 160 -6.24 -20.17 5.70
CA ASN A 160 -6.90 -19.37 6.72
C ASN A 160 -8.22 -18.78 6.15
N PRO A 161 -9.36 -19.00 6.79
CA PRO A 161 -10.65 -18.51 6.29
C PRO A 161 -10.69 -17.03 5.94
N LEU A 162 -10.05 -16.18 6.74
CA LEU A 162 -9.92 -14.74 6.47
C LEU A 162 -9.29 -14.45 5.09
N LEU A 163 -8.48 -15.36 4.56
CA LEU A 163 -7.81 -15.23 3.28
C LEU A 163 -8.61 -15.82 2.10
N GLN A 164 -9.74 -16.46 2.40
CA GLN A 164 -10.63 -17.04 1.39
C GLN A 164 -11.59 -15.98 0.83
N ASP A 165 -11.02 -14.89 0.34
CA ASP A 165 -11.72 -13.73 -0.20
C ASP A 165 -11.10 -13.21 -1.49
N ILE A 166 -11.93 -12.56 -2.34
CA ILE A 166 -11.47 -12.04 -3.64
C ILE A 166 -10.49 -10.86 -3.48
N ALA A 167 -10.68 -10.02 -2.44
CA ALA A 167 -9.75 -8.92 -2.21
C ALA A 167 -8.38 -9.42 -1.78
N PHE A 168 -8.30 -10.52 -1.02
CA PHE A 168 -7.03 -11.18 -0.73
C PHE A 168 -6.31 -11.66 -1.99
N THR A 169 -7.05 -12.08 -3.01
CA THR A 169 -6.44 -12.49 -4.28
C THR A 169 -5.73 -11.33 -4.98
N ILE A 170 -6.23 -10.08 -4.83
CA ILE A 170 -5.75 -8.91 -5.59
C ILE A 170 -4.89 -7.97 -4.74
N HIS A 171 -5.24 -7.75 -3.47
CA HIS A 171 -4.59 -6.77 -2.60
C HIS A 171 -3.08 -7.02 -2.38
N PRO A 172 -2.60 -8.21 -1.95
CA PRO A 172 -1.18 -8.43 -1.70
C PRO A 172 -0.32 -8.30 -2.96
N PRO A 173 -0.72 -8.82 -4.16
CA PRO A 173 0.00 -8.55 -5.40
C PRO A 173 0.14 -7.06 -5.72
N MET A 174 -0.90 -6.24 -5.48
CA MET A 174 -0.84 -4.79 -5.70
C MET A 174 0.16 -4.11 -4.75
N LEU A 175 0.19 -4.50 -3.47
CA LEU A 175 1.19 -4.01 -2.53
C LEU A 175 2.61 -4.40 -2.95
N TYR A 176 2.82 -5.65 -3.38
CA TYR A 176 4.13 -6.11 -3.83
C TYR A 176 4.61 -5.44 -5.11
N LEU A 177 3.70 -5.14 -6.05
CA LEU A 177 4.01 -4.29 -7.21
C LEU A 177 4.53 -2.91 -6.75
N GLY A 178 3.98 -2.37 -5.70
CA GLY A 178 4.45 -1.12 -5.12
C GLY A 178 5.81 -1.27 -4.42
N TYR A 179 5.91 -2.15 -3.44
CA TYR A 179 7.14 -2.34 -2.65
C TYR A 179 8.34 -2.73 -3.49
N ALA A 180 8.19 -3.75 -4.32
CA ALA A 180 9.27 -4.22 -5.20
C ALA A 180 9.65 -3.18 -6.25
N GLY A 181 8.67 -2.41 -6.75
CA GLY A 181 8.93 -1.37 -7.75
C GLY A 181 9.79 -0.23 -7.23
N LEU A 182 9.74 0.08 -5.92
CA LEU A 182 10.62 1.08 -5.30
C LEU A 182 12.10 0.70 -5.33
N ALA A 183 12.44 -0.57 -5.58
CA ALA A 183 13.83 -0.99 -5.78
C ALA A 183 14.50 -0.33 -7.00
N ILE A 184 13.74 0.05 -8.03
CA ILE A 184 14.30 0.72 -9.22
C ILE A 184 14.77 2.16 -8.91
N PRO A 185 13.94 3.08 -8.35
CA PRO A 185 14.42 4.40 -7.95
C PRO A 185 15.52 4.36 -6.90
N PHE A 186 15.52 3.39 -5.98
CA PHE A 186 16.63 3.13 -5.07
C PHE A 186 17.92 2.80 -5.81
N SER A 187 17.90 1.88 -6.76
CA SER A 187 19.07 1.48 -7.53
C SER A 187 19.62 2.61 -8.39
N LEU A 188 18.73 3.44 -8.96
CA LEU A 188 19.09 4.68 -9.65
C LEU A 188 19.78 5.67 -8.71
N ALA A 189 19.31 5.81 -7.48
CA ALA A 189 19.93 6.68 -6.47
C ALA A 189 21.33 6.18 -6.07
N LEU A 190 21.51 4.88 -5.85
CA LEU A 190 22.85 4.31 -5.56
C LEU A 190 23.79 4.42 -6.76
N ALA A 191 23.29 4.21 -7.98
CA ALA A 191 24.08 4.40 -9.19
C ALA A 191 24.52 5.87 -9.34
N LYS A 192 23.66 6.84 -8.99
CA LYS A 192 24.05 8.26 -8.92
C LYS A 192 25.17 8.49 -7.90
N CYS A 193 25.13 7.84 -6.73
CA CYS A 193 26.20 7.96 -5.72
C CYS A 193 27.58 7.51 -6.22
N ILE A 194 27.64 6.57 -7.16
CA ILE A 194 28.88 6.08 -7.77
C ILE A 194 29.22 6.77 -9.10
N GLY A 195 28.54 7.86 -9.46
CA GLY A 195 28.87 8.71 -10.60
C GLY A 195 28.04 8.51 -11.86
N VAL A 196 27.01 7.66 -11.88
CA VAL A 196 26.07 7.54 -13.00
C VAL A 196 25.15 8.76 -13.04
N ASN A 197 25.30 9.59 -14.08
CA ASN A 197 24.61 10.88 -14.14
C ASN A 197 23.52 10.96 -15.23
N HIS A 198 23.41 9.95 -16.11
CA HIS A 198 22.48 10.03 -17.23
C HIS A 198 21.01 10.01 -16.78
N ALA A 199 20.32 11.13 -16.99
CA ALA A 199 18.88 11.32 -16.74
C ALA A 199 18.36 10.77 -15.38
N TRP A 200 19.23 10.70 -14.36
CA TRP A 200 18.97 10.02 -13.10
C TRP A 200 17.70 10.53 -12.38
N ALA A 201 17.54 11.85 -12.26
CA ALA A 201 16.38 12.44 -11.56
C ALA A 201 15.07 12.21 -12.32
N SER A 202 15.12 12.33 -13.66
CA SER A 202 13.97 12.03 -14.53
C SER A 202 13.55 10.57 -14.45
N ASN A 203 14.54 9.65 -14.44
CA ASN A 203 14.30 8.22 -14.29
C ASN A 203 13.77 7.90 -12.89
N ILE A 204 14.36 8.42 -11.80
CA ILE A 204 13.82 8.26 -10.44
C ILE A 204 12.34 8.69 -10.42
N ARG A 205 12.02 9.86 -10.93
CA ARG A 205 10.64 10.34 -10.97
C ARG A 205 9.72 9.37 -11.72
N THR A 206 10.10 8.91 -12.90
CA THR A 206 9.27 8.05 -13.74
C THR A 206 9.05 6.69 -13.08
N TRP A 207 10.12 6.07 -12.58
CA TRP A 207 10.10 4.75 -11.96
C TRP A 207 9.60 4.75 -10.51
N THR A 208 9.34 5.91 -9.89
CA THR A 208 8.64 6.01 -8.60
C THR A 208 7.14 6.15 -8.78
N ILE A 209 6.66 6.82 -9.83
CA ILE A 209 5.24 7.11 -10.01
C ILE A 209 4.42 5.82 -10.15
N LEU A 210 4.89 4.84 -10.91
CA LEU A 210 4.14 3.61 -11.15
C LEU A 210 4.05 2.72 -9.91
N PRO A 211 5.14 2.40 -9.16
CA PRO A 211 5.06 1.73 -7.87
C PRO A 211 4.18 2.47 -6.85
N TRP A 212 4.27 3.80 -6.80
CA TRP A 212 3.41 4.62 -5.95
C TRP A 212 1.92 4.45 -6.28
N SER A 213 1.57 4.35 -7.56
CA SER A 213 0.18 4.10 -7.99
C SER A 213 -0.30 2.73 -7.54
N PHE A 214 0.55 1.69 -7.62
CA PHE A 214 0.22 0.36 -7.12
C PHE A 214 0.11 0.32 -5.59
N LEU A 215 0.98 1.02 -4.86
CA LEU A 215 0.83 1.17 -3.40
C LEU A 215 -0.47 1.87 -3.04
N THR A 216 -0.84 2.93 -3.75
CA THR A 216 -2.07 3.66 -3.51
C THR A 216 -3.30 2.76 -3.61
N ILE A 217 -3.42 2.00 -4.69
CA ILE A 217 -4.56 1.09 -4.84
C ILE A 217 -4.44 -0.14 -3.93
N GLY A 218 -3.23 -0.63 -3.69
CA GLY A 218 -2.98 -1.73 -2.77
C GLY A 218 -3.46 -1.40 -1.35
N ILE A 219 -3.07 -0.25 -0.81
CA ILE A 219 -3.52 0.23 0.51
C ILE A 219 -5.04 0.39 0.55
N ALA A 220 -5.63 0.98 -0.50
CA ALA A 220 -7.08 1.18 -0.58
C ALA A 220 -7.87 -0.14 -0.63
N LEU A 221 -7.35 -1.15 -1.35
CA LEU A 221 -7.96 -2.48 -1.41
C LEU A 221 -7.89 -3.18 -0.05
N GLY A 222 -6.78 -3.06 0.70
CA GLY A 222 -6.68 -3.61 2.06
C GLY A 222 -7.65 -2.92 3.03
N SER A 223 -7.77 -1.60 2.94
CA SER A 223 -8.75 -0.83 3.70
C SER A 223 -10.21 -1.25 3.38
N TRP A 224 -10.51 -1.47 2.11
CA TRP A 224 -11.82 -1.94 1.67
C TRP A 224 -12.10 -3.37 2.13
N TRP A 225 -11.11 -4.27 2.03
CA TRP A 225 -11.19 -5.65 2.51
C TRP A 225 -11.44 -5.70 4.02
N ALA A 226 -10.67 -4.96 4.83
CA ALA A 226 -10.88 -4.87 6.27
C ALA A 226 -12.29 -4.35 6.62
N TYR A 227 -12.85 -3.44 5.83
CA TYR A 227 -14.17 -2.87 6.04
C TYR A 227 -15.30 -3.89 5.96
N TYR A 228 -15.30 -4.77 4.96
CA TYR A 228 -16.41 -5.71 4.81
C TYR A 228 -16.15 -7.08 5.45
N GLU A 229 -14.88 -7.51 5.55
CA GLU A 229 -14.51 -8.84 5.98
C GLU A 229 -14.43 -8.98 7.51
N LEU A 230 -13.85 -8.00 8.21
CA LEU A 230 -13.58 -8.13 9.65
C LEU A 230 -14.82 -8.00 10.55
N GLY A 231 -15.97 -7.65 10.02
CA GLY A 231 -17.20 -7.46 10.82
C GLY A 231 -17.19 -6.22 11.74
N TRP A 232 -16.13 -5.41 11.72
CA TRP A 232 -15.98 -4.25 12.61
C TRP A 232 -16.57 -2.96 12.01
N GLY A 233 -16.76 -2.90 10.68
CA GLY A 233 -17.28 -1.74 9.97
C GLY A 233 -16.35 -0.52 9.99
N GLY A 234 -15.07 -0.72 10.27
CA GLY A 234 -14.02 0.28 10.17
C GLY A 234 -13.25 0.15 8.87
N TRP A 235 -12.70 1.24 8.38
CA TRP A 235 -11.93 1.29 7.13
C TRP A 235 -10.43 1.49 7.37
N TRP A 236 -9.99 1.87 8.59
CA TRP A 236 -8.60 2.08 9.00
C TRP A 236 -8.48 1.99 10.52
N PHE A 237 -7.58 1.18 11.01
CA PHE A 237 -7.44 0.88 12.44
C PHE A 237 -6.12 1.34 13.04
N TRP A 238 -5.24 1.96 12.24
CA TRP A 238 -3.85 2.21 12.62
C TRP A 238 -3.11 0.92 13.03
N ASP A 239 -3.53 -0.18 12.42
CA ASP A 239 -2.87 -1.47 12.61
C ASP A 239 -1.40 -1.38 12.18
N PRO A 240 -0.46 -2.09 12.85
CA PRO A 240 0.96 -2.07 12.49
C PRO A 240 1.24 -2.40 11.02
N VAL A 241 0.46 -3.29 10.41
CA VAL A 241 0.62 -3.67 9.01
C VAL A 241 0.07 -2.59 8.07
N GLU A 242 -1.07 -2.00 8.40
CA GLU A 242 -1.59 -0.82 7.69
C GLU A 242 -0.56 0.32 7.70
N ASN A 243 -0.04 0.65 8.88
CA ASN A 243 0.98 1.67 9.07
C ASN A 243 2.25 1.37 8.26
N SER A 244 2.67 0.10 8.22
CA SER A 244 3.85 -0.34 7.50
C SER A 244 3.76 -0.13 5.99
N SER A 245 2.56 -0.13 5.43
CA SER A 245 2.30 0.17 4.02
C SER A 245 2.23 1.68 3.74
N LEU A 246 1.72 2.45 4.68
CA LEU A 246 1.58 3.90 4.57
C LEU A 246 2.93 4.63 4.63
N ILE A 247 3.88 4.15 5.42
CA ILE A 247 5.22 4.75 5.57
C ILE A 247 5.96 4.88 4.23
N PRO A 248 6.23 3.81 3.46
CA PRO A 248 6.90 3.91 2.17
C PRO A 248 6.07 4.70 1.14
N TRP A 249 4.73 4.68 1.22
CA TRP A 249 3.86 5.49 0.38
C TRP A 249 4.06 6.99 0.62
N LEU A 250 4.15 7.45 1.86
CA LEU A 250 4.43 8.85 2.22
C LEU A 250 5.81 9.28 1.73
N ILE A 251 6.83 8.45 1.95
CA ILE A 251 8.20 8.74 1.51
C ILE A 251 8.29 8.74 -0.02
N ALA A 252 7.63 7.82 -0.72
CA ALA A 252 7.57 7.78 -2.18
C ALA A 252 6.83 9.01 -2.75
N THR A 253 5.80 9.51 -2.05
CA THR A 253 5.12 10.77 -2.39
C THR A 253 6.09 11.95 -2.29
N ALA A 254 6.87 12.04 -1.21
CA ALA A 254 7.93 13.05 -1.07
C ALA A 254 9.00 12.90 -2.16
N LEU A 255 9.40 11.66 -2.48
CA LEU A 255 10.37 11.36 -3.53
C LEU A 255 9.92 11.85 -4.92
N ILE A 256 8.65 11.63 -5.29
CA ILE A 256 8.09 12.13 -6.56
C ILE A 256 8.24 13.64 -6.63
N HIS A 257 7.87 14.35 -5.57
CA HIS A 257 7.94 15.81 -5.51
C HIS A 257 9.38 16.33 -5.50
N SER A 258 10.30 15.70 -4.76
CA SER A 258 11.71 16.03 -4.75
C SER A 258 12.36 15.79 -6.12
N ALA A 259 12.07 14.66 -6.76
CA ALA A 259 12.59 14.32 -8.07
C ALA A 259 12.13 15.29 -9.18
N ILE A 260 10.94 15.91 -9.03
CA ILE A 260 10.49 17.00 -9.92
C ILE A 260 11.43 18.20 -9.83
N VAL A 261 11.85 18.57 -8.62
CA VAL A 261 12.75 19.70 -8.40
C VAL A 261 14.14 19.38 -8.92
N SER A 262 14.65 18.17 -8.65
CA SER A 262 15.95 17.71 -9.18
C SER A 262 15.96 17.67 -10.72
N ASP A 263 14.90 17.17 -11.35
CA ASP A 263 14.75 17.05 -12.81
C ASP A 263 14.66 18.43 -13.50
N LYS A 264 13.97 19.41 -12.87
CA LYS A 264 13.68 20.71 -13.48
C LYS A 264 14.66 21.82 -13.11
N ARG A 265 15.21 21.77 -11.91
CA ARG A 265 15.97 22.85 -11.30
C ARG A 265 17.38 22.46 -10.87
N ASN A 266 17.70 21.15 -10.92
CA ASN A 266 18.95 20.59 -10.38
C ASN A 266 19.17 20.97 -8.89
N LEU A 267 18.07 21.05 -8.13
CA LEU A 267 18.03 21.29 -6.69
C LEU A 267 17.61 20.04 -5.95
N PHE A 268 17.89 19.94 -4.64
CA PHE A 268 17.47 18.83 -3.77
C PHE A 268 18.04 17.47 -4.16
N ASN A 269 19.15 17.42 -4.91
CA ASN A 269 19.72 16.17 -5.41
C ASN A 269 20.01 15.17 -4.30
N ASN A 270 20.71 15.60 -3.22
CA ASN A 270 21.01 14.73 -2.09
C ASN A 270 19.73 14.31 -1.34
N TRP A 271 18.75 15.21 -1.25
CA TRP A 271 17.46 14.90 -0.63
C TRP A 271 16.68 13.88 -1.44
N THR A 272 16.68 13.98 -2.77
CA THR A 272 16.05 12.99 -3.67
C THR A 272 16.69 11.62 -3.54
N ILE A 273 18.03 11.55 -3.47
CA ILE A 273 18.75 10.29 -3.24
C ILE A 273 18.37 9.69 -1.89
N LEU A 274 18.38 10.50 -0.83
CA LEU A 274 18.02 10.06 0.52
C LEU A 274 16.59 9.51 0.58
N LEU A 275 15.63 10.21 -0.03
CA LEU A 275 14.23 9.76 -0.07
C LEU A 275 14.07 8.44 -0.83
N ALA A 276 14.82 8.21 -1.92
CA ALA A 276 14.79 6.94 -2.64
C ALA A 276 15.33 5.79 -1.77
N ILE A 277 16.38 6.03 -0.99
CA ILE A 277 16.91 5.07 -0.02
C ILE A 277 15.88 4.78 1.08
N LEU A 278 15.31 5.82 1.68
CA LEU A 278 14.34 5.69 2.77
C LEU A 278 13.03 5.00 2.34
N ALA A 279 12.58 5.19 1.09
CA ALA A 279 11.37 4.54 0.58
C ALA A 279 11.51 3.00 0.54
N VAL A 280 12.66 2.50 0.11
CA VAL A 280 12.95 1.06 0.11
C VAL A 280 13.16 0.53 1.52
N ILE A 281 13.89 1.27 2.37
CA ILE A 281 14.06 0.88 3.78
C ILE A 281 12.69 0.78 4.47
N GLY A 282 11.79 1.73 4.25
CA GLY A 282 10.41 1.68 4.75
C GLY A 282 9.67 0.42 4.29
N SER A 283 9.83 0.03 3.01
CA SER A 283 9.24 -1.21 2.48
C SER A 283 9.82 -2.47 3.15
N PHE A 284 11.12 -2.49 3.42
CA PHE A 284 11.77 -3.64 4.08
C PHE A 284 11.42 -3.74 5.57
N ILE A 285 11.30 -2.60 6.26
CA ILE A 285 10.78 -2.56 7.63
C ILE A 285 9.34 -3.08 7.65
N GLY A 286 8.49 -2.70 6.68
CA GLY A 286 7.15 -3.24 6.54
C GLY A 286 7.16 -4.76 6.35
N MET A 287 8.00 -5.28 5.47
CA MET A 287 8.15 -6.73 5.29
C MET A 287 8.62 -7.45 6.55
N PHE A 288 9.52 -6.85 7.32
CA PHE A 288 9.93 -7.37 8.62
C PHE A 288 8.76 -7.42 9.61
N LEU A 289 8.01 -6.32 9.77
CA LEU A 289 6.89 -6.24 10.71
C LEU A 289 5.80 -7.28 10.42
N VAL A 290 5.43 -7.42 9.13
CA VAL A 290 4.42 -8.41 8.71
C VAL A 290 4.86 -9.85 8.95
N ARG A 291 6.15 -10.15 8.74
CA ARG A 291 6.67 -11.52 8.73
C ARG A 291 7.24 -11.99 10.06
N SER A 292 7.62 -11.08 10.94
CA SER A 292 8.13 -11.45 12.27
C SER A 292 7.02 -11.90 13.23
N GLY A 293 5.78 -11.48 13.00
CA GLY A 293 4.67 -11.72 13.92
C GLY A 293 4.86 -11.09 15.32
N ILE A 294 5.87 -10.24 15.50
CA ILE A 294 6.19 -9.63 16.80
C ILE A 294 5.09 -8.67 17.26
N LEU A 295 4.45 -7.96 16.32
CA LEU A 295 3.34 -7.07 16.61
C LEU A 295 2.00 -7.79 16.38
N THR A 296 1.06 -7.61 17.29
CA THR A 296 -0.29 -8.16 17.16
C THR A 296 -1.03 -7.42 16.05
N SER A 297 -1.40 -8.15 15.00
CA SER A 297 -2.18 -7.67 13.88
C SER A 297 -2.95 -8.83 13.24
N VAL A 298 -4.14 -8.55 12.72
CA VAL A 298 -4.91 -9.53 11.92
C VAL A 298 -4.26 -9.82 10.56
N HIS A 299 -3.31 -8.99 10.14
CA HIS A 299 -2.61 -9.08 8.85
C HIS A 299 -1.22 -9.71 8.96
N THR A 300 -0.74 -10.03 10.18
CA THR A 300 0.57 -10.66 10.34
C THR A 300 0.48 -12.17 10.07
N PHE A 301 1.57 -12.72 9.56
CA PHE A 301 1.76 -14.16 9.54
C PHE A 301 1.98 -14.70 10.96
N ALA A 302 2.02 -16.02 11.09
CA ALA A 302 2.33 -16.66 12.37
C ALA A 302 3.67 -16.15 12.93
N LEU A 303 3.77 -16.11 14.26
CA LEU A 303 4.96 -15.65 14.96
C LEU A 303 6.19 -16.48 14.55
N ASP A 304 7.16 -15.82 13.93
CA ASP A 304 8.43 -16.41 13.50
C ASP A 304 9.59 -15.43 13.74
N PRO A 305 10.09 -15.35 14.98
CA PRO A 305 11.14 -14.40 15.33
C PRO A 305 12.47 -14.67 14.61
N GLU A 306 12.77 -15.92 14.27
CA GLU A 306 14.01 -16.30 13.60
C GLU A 306 14.07 -15.73 12.19
N ARG A 307 13.04 -15.98 11.38
CA ARG A 307 12.91 -15.39 10.05
C ARG A 307 12.85 -13.86 10.11
N GLY A 308 12.17 -13.32 11.13
CA GLY A 308 12.12 -11.90 11.38
C GLY A 308 13.51 -11.28 11.60
N LEU A 309 14.34 -11.88 12.45
CA LEU A 309 15.69 -11.40 12.74
C LEU A 309 16.60 -11.44 11.49
N ILE A 310 16.51 -12.48 10.66
CA ILE A 310 17.28 -12.56 9.41
C ILE A 310 16.86 -11.42 8.46
N LEU A 311 15.56 -11.15 8.30
CA LEU A 311 15.08 -10.04 7.49
C LEU A 311 15.51 -8.68 8.03
N LEU A 312 15.53 -8.51 9.34
CA LEU A 312 16.02 -7.30 9.97
C LEU A 312 17.53 -7.11 9.74
N ALA A 313 18.30 -8.18 9.85
CA ALA A 313 19.74 -8.16 9.57
C ALA A 313 20.03 -7.82 8.11
N LEU A 314 19.29 -8.40 7.16
CA LEU A 314 19.38 -8.06 5.73
C LEU A 314 19.03 -6.60 5.47
N THR A 315 17.95 -6.11 6.07
CA THR A 315 17.54 -4.70 6.00
C THR A 315 18.63 -3.78 6.53
N PHE A 316 19.23 -4.12 7.67
CA PHE A 316 20.33 -3.37 8.27
C PHE A 316 21.57 -3.32 7.35
N VAL A 317 21.97 -4.46 6.78
CA VAL A 317 23.13 -4.54 5.87
C VAL A 317 22.90 -3.68 4.61
N ILE A 318 21.72 -3.79 3.98
CA ILE A 318 21.37 -3.00 2.79
C ILE A 318 21.34 -1.51 3.14
N THR A 319 20.77 -1.17 4.29
CA THR A 319 20.72 0.22 4.79
C THR A 319 22.12 0.79 5.02
N LEU A 320 22.95 0.07 5.75
CA LEU A 320 24.32 0.49 6.04
C LEU A 320 25.14 0.68 4.75
N TYR A 321 25.05 -0.27 3.83
CA TYR A 321 25.71 -0.18 2.53
C TYR A 321 25.24 1.06 1.73
N SER A 322 23.95 1.31 1.71
CA SER A 322 23.36 2.46 1.01
C SER A 322 23.82 3.79 1.60
N PHE A 323 23.86 3.90 2.93
CA PHE A 323 24.37 5.10 3.60
C PHE A 323 25.88 5.31 3.41
N ILE A 324 26.67 4.24 3.39
CA ILE A 324 28.10 4.34 3.06
C ILE A 324 28.30 4.94 1.66
N LEU A 325 27.55 4.48 0.67
CA LEU A 325 27.61 5.04 -0.69
C LEU A 325 27.11 6.48 -0.73
N PHE A 326 26.02 6.78 -0.05
CA PHE A 326 25.46 8.14 0.02
C PHE A 326 26.42 9.15 0.65
N PHE A 327 27.09 8.81 1.75
CA PHE A 327 28.06 9.71 2.41
C PHE A 327 29.38 9.83 1.66
N LYS A 328 29.76 8.81 0.87
CA LYS A 328 30.95 8.86 0.01
C LYS A 328 30.70 9.54 -1.34
N ALA A 329 29.42 9.74 -1.70
CA ALA A 329 29.08 10.38 -2.98
C ALA A 329 29.66 11.80 -3.08
N PRO A 330 30.13 12.21 -4.26
CA PRO A 330 30.54 13.59 -4.49
C PRO A 330 29.38 14.55 -4.18
N LYS A 331 29.64 15.54 -3.35
CA LYS A 331 28.64 16.57 -3.06
C LYS A 331 28.45 17.46 -4.29
N ASP A 332 27.22 17.58 -4.76
CA ASP A 332 26.89 18.55 -5.81
C ASP A 332 27.11 19.97 -5.24
N SER A 333 28.11 20.68 -5.76
CA SER A 333 28.48 22.01 -5.34
C SER A 333 27.61 23.13 -5.94
N SER A 334 26.40 22.79 -6.44
CA SER A 334 25.51 23.81 -7.02
C SER A 334 24.90 24.68 -5.91
N GLU A 335 25.48 25.82 -5.65
CA GLU A 335 24.89 26.92 -4.88
C GLU A 335 23.74 27.57 -5.67
N SER A 336 22.70 26.83 -6.00
CA SER A 336 21.53 27.44 -6.59
C SER A 336 20.58 27.84 -5.47
N SER A 337 20.41 29.14 -5.31
CA SER A 337 19.43 29.73 -4.40
C SER A 337 18.03 29.67 -5.02
N TYR A 338 17.01 29.55 -4.20
CA TYR A 338 15.61 29.72 -4.57
C TYR A 338 14.94 30.73 -3.63
N GLU A 339 13.93 31.43 -4.13
CA GLU A 339 13.21 32.41 -3.33
C GLU A 339 12.28 31.72 -2.29
N ILE A 340 12.17 32.35 -1.12
CA ILE A 340 11.15 32.00 -0.14
C ILE A 340 9.78 32.23 -0.80
N PHE A 341 8.85 31.30 -0.59
CA PHE A 341 7.52 31.25 -1.22
C PHE A 341 7.54 30.98 -2.74
N SER A 342 8.62 30.44 -3.28
CA SER A 342 8.65 29.84 -4.62
C SER A 342 8.08 28.43 -4.63
N LYS A 343 7.88 27.84 -5.82
CA LYS A 343 7.43 26.46 -5.96
C LYS A 343 8.40 25.48 -5.30
N GLU A 344 9.69 25.73 -5.38
CA GLU A 344 10.74 24.94 -4.74
C GLU A 344 10.56 24.92 -3.22
N PHE A 345 10.31 26.07 -2.61
CA PHE A 345 10.06 26.18 -1.17
C PHE A 345 8.84 25.38 -0.71
N PHE A 346 7.71 25.51 -1.44
CA PHE A 346 6.49 24.74 -1.09
C PHE A 346 6.69 23.24 -1.26
N LEU A 347 7.44 22.80 -2.27
CA LEU A 347 7.78 21.39 -2.46
C LEU A 347 8.73 20.87 -1.38
N LEU A 348 9.65 21.70 -0.87
CA LEU A 348 10.50 21.34 0.26
C LEU A 348 9.71 21.15 1.54
N ILE A 349 8.79 22.09 1.87
CA ILE A 349 7.92 21.97 3.04
C ILE A 349 7.03 20.73 2.91
N ASN A 350 6.43 20.51 1.74
CA ASN A 350 5.62 19.31 1.49
C ASN A 350 6.42 18.04 1.77
N ASN A 351 7.65 17.95 1.26
CA ASN A 351 8.52 16.80 1.49
C ASN A 351 8.86 16.61 2.98
N ALA A 352 9.18 17.71 3.68
CA ALA A 352 9.48 17.67 5.11
C ALA A 352 8.29 17.18 5.93
N LEU A 353 7.08 17.70 5.68
CA LEU A 353 5.87 17.29 6.37
C LEU A 353 5.52 15.82 6.11
N LEU A 354 5.67 15.33 4.87
CA LEU A 354 5.46 13.91 4.54
C LEU A 354 6.44 12.99 5.27
N VAL A 355 7.71 13.39 5.36
CA VAL A 355 8.73 12.61 6.09
C VAL A 355 8.46 12.65 7.60
N ILE A 356 8.06 13.79 8.15
CA ILE A 356 7.67 13.91 9.57
C ILE A 356 6.47 12.99 9.86
N LEU A 357 5.45 12.95 9.00
CA LEU A 357 4.33 12.01 9.12
C LEU A 357 4.82 10.55 9.12
N ALA A 358 5.68 10.19 8.18
CA ALA A 358 6.24 8.83 8.12
C ALA A 358 7.01 8.47 9.40
N ILE A 359 7.81 9.39 9.96
CA ILE A 359 8.56 9.19 11.21
C ILE A 359 7.61 9.02 12.40
N ILE A 360 6.58 9.85 12.52
CA ILE A 360 5.60 9.76 13.61
C ILE A 360 4.85 8.42 13.58
N ILE A 361 4.43 8.00 12.37
CA ILE A 361 3.73 6.72 12.19
C ILE A 361 4.69 5.55 12.51
N LEU A 362 5.92 5.59 12.01
CA LEU A 362 6.93 4.58 12.31
C LEU A 362 7.19 4.48 13.81
N PHE A 363 7.41 5.62 14.48
CA PHE A 363 7.67 5.65 15.92
C PHE A 363 6.51 5.06 16.72
N GLY A 364 5.26 5.48 16.46
CA GLY A 364 4.08 4.94 17.11
C GLY A 364 3.91 3.43 16.87
N THR A 365 4.27 2.95 15.68
CA THR A 365 4.15 1.54 15.30
C THR A 365 5.19 0.65 16.01
N ILE A 366 6.45 1.12 16.13
CA ILE A 366 7.51 0.34 16.77
C ILE A 366 7.61 0.57 18.28
N TYR A 367 6.96 1.60 18.82
CA TYR A 367 7.01 1.95 20.25
C TYR A 367 6.60 0.80 21.18
N PRO A 368 5.58 -0.02 20.89
CA PRO A 368 5.25 -1.20 21.69
C PRO A 368 6.42 -2.16 21.85
N ILE A 369 7.18 -2.43 20.78
CA ILE A 369 8.37 -3.31 20.80
C ILE A 369 9.45 -2.70 21.69
N ILE A 370 9.73 -1.40 21.50
CA ILE A 370 10.73 -0.70 22.31
C ILE A 370 10.36 -0.74 23.79
N TYR A 371 9.10 -0.46 24.10
CA TYR A 371 8.61 -0.45 25.48
C TYR A 371 8.70 -1.84 26.12
N ASP A 372 8.34 -2.91 25.43
CA ASP A 372 8.42 -4.28 25.89
C ASP A 372 9.86 -4.66 26.30
N ILE A 373 10.84 -4.33 25.46
CA ILE A 373 12.28 -4.57 25.72
C ILE A 373 12.74 -3.86 27.01
N PHE A 374 12.38 -2.58 27.20
CA PHE A 374 12.86 -1.78 28.33
C PHE A 374 12.03 -1.96 29.61
N SER A 375 10.77 -2.41 29.50
CA SER A 375 9.87 -2.60 30.66
C SER A 375 9.93 -4.00 31.29
N GLY A 376 10.75 -4.90 30.74
CA GLY A 376 10.87 -6.27 31.21
C GLY A 376 9.65 -7.14 30.90
N GLY A 377 9.09 -7.00 29.70
CA GLY A 377 8.00 -7.84 29.18
C GLY A 377 6.59 -7.29 29.43
N LYS A 378 6.45 -5.99 29.75
CA LYS A 378 5.13 -5.34 29.85
C LYS A 378 4.68 -4.89 28.48
N SER A 379 3.54 -5.40 28.00
CA SER A 379 2.94 -4.96 26.74
C SER A 379 2.21 -3.64 26.88
N ILE A 380 2.32 -2.78 25.86
CA ILE A 380 1.53 -1.56 25.67
C ILE A 380 0.98 -1.55 24.25
N SER A 381 -0.18 -0.94 24.07
CA SER A 381 -0.77 -0.72 22.75
C SER A 381 -0.81 0.77 22.42
N VAL A 382 -0.40 1.13 21.21
CA VAL A 382 -0.51 2.48 20.65
C VAL A 382 -1.61 2.45 19.60
N GLY A 383 -2.71 3.15 19.86
CA GLY A 383 -3.90 3.11 19.01
C GLY A 383 -4.25 4.45 18.35
N ALA A 384 -5.44 4.51 17.76
CA ALA A 384 -5.97 5.65 17.02
C ALA A 384 -5.85 7.02 17.74
N PRO A 385 -6.03 7.15 19.07
CA PRO A 385 -5.88 8.45 19.74
C PRO A 385 -4.50 9.08 19.53
N TYR A 386 -3.41 8.30 19.65
CA TYR A 386 -2.07 8.80 19.39
C TYR A 386 -1.90 9.21 17.93
N PHE A 387 -2.22 8.31 17.00
CA PHE A 387 -2.01 8.58 15.59
C PHE A 387 -2.84 9.76 15.09
N ASN A 388 -4.11 9.83 15.47
CA ASN A 388 -4.98 10.94 15.07
C ASN A 388 -4.49 12.28 15.62
N ALA A 389 -4.13 12.34 16.92
CA ALA A 389 -3.66 13.57 17.54
C ALA A 389 -2.34 14.07 16.93
N ALA A 390 -1.46 13.17 16.52
CA ALA A 390 -0.16 13.53 15.96
C ALA A 390 -0.20 13.80 14.45
N THR A 391 -1.03 13.06 13.68
CA THR A 391 -1.02 13.16 12.21
C THR A 391 -1.96 14.22 11.66
N VAL A 392 -3.17 14.40 12.24
CA VAL A 392 -4.18 15.34 11.73
C VAL A 392 -3.67 16.77 11.64
N PRO A 393 -3.00 17.36 12.67
CA PRO A 393 -2.45 18.70 12.57
C PRO A 393 -1.44 18.87 11.44
N ILE A 394 -0.57 17.87 11.24
CA ILE A 394 0.45 17.91 10.17
C ILE A 394 -0.22 17.77 8.80
N ALA A 395 -1.19 16.87 8.66
CA ALA A 395 -1.97 16.71 7.44
C ALA A 395 -2.74 18.00 7.07
N PHE A 396 -3.21 18.75 8.07
CA PHE A 396 -3.84 20.05 7.86
C PHE A 396 -2.89 21.04 7.19
N PHE A 397 -1.68 21.22 7.73
CA PHE A 397 -0.68 22.10 7.11
C PHE A 397 -0.27 21.59 5.73
N LEU A 398 -0.09 20.28 5.58
CA LEU A 398 0.25 19.64 4.31
C LEU A 398 -0.79 19.97 3.22
N ALA A 399 -2.08 19.81 3.52
CA ALA A 399 -3.17 20.11 2.58
C ALA A 399 -3.22 21.60 2.21
N PHE A 400 -2.99 22.49 3.18
CA PHE A 400 -2.96 23.92 2.95
C PHE A 400 -1.77 24.34 2.07
N PHE A 401 -0.57 23.86 2.40
CA PHE A 401 0.63 24.12 1.58
C PHE A 401 0.53 23.50 0.19
N GLN A 402 -0.06 22.32 0.06
CA GLN A 402 -0.28 21.68 -1.23
C GLN A 402 -1.28 22.48 -2.09
N GLY A 403 -2.43 22.89 -1.53
CA GLY A 403 -3.43 23.68 -2.24
C GLY A 403 -2.87 24.99 -2.76
N TYR A 404 -2.11 25.71 -1.94
CA TYR A 404 -1.47 26.95 -2.34
C TYR A 404 -0.25 26.73 -3.25
N GLY A 405 0.56 25.71 -2.98
CA GLY A 405 1.78 25.37 -3.72
C GLY A 405 1.56 25.02 -5.19
N VAL A 406 0.36 24.49 -5.55
CA VAL A 406 0.00 24.22 -6.95
C VAL A 406 0.01 25.47 -7.80
N LEU A 407 -0.26 26.63 -7.21
CA LEU A 407 -0.30 27.95 -7.88
C LEU A 407 1.08 28.59 -8.05
N MET A 408 2.10 28.08 -7.34
CA MET A 408 3.42 28.70 -7.30
C MET A 408 4.21 28.51 -8.61
N SER A 409 5.01 29.53 -8.94
CA SER A 409 5.96 29.52 -10.07
C SER A 409 7.35 29.11 -9.62
N TRP A 410 8.16 28.62 -10.56
CA TRP A 410 9.56 28.31 -10.34
C TRP A 410 10.37 29.60 -10.14
N ASN A 411 11.21 29.62 -9.11
CA ASN A 411 12.15 30.72 -8.80
C ASN A 411 11.51 32.12 -8.71
N ASN A 412 10.19 32.19 -8.45
CA ASN A 412 9.50 33.47 -8.28
C ASN A 412 8.50 33.39 -7.16
N SER A 413 8.48 34.36 -6.28
CA SER A 413 7.45 34.52 -5.26
C SER A 413 6.21 35.17 -5.88
N ILE A 414 5.09 34.46 -5.84
CA ILE A 414 3.78 34.99 -6.25
C ILE A 414 3.15 35.90 -5.18
N LEU A 415 3.75 36.02 -3.99
CA LEU A 415 3.24 36.88 -2.93
C LEU A 415 3.08 38.35 -3.34
N ASN A 416 3.80 38.77 -4.38
CA ASN A 416 3.60 40.12 -4.98
C ASN A 416 2.31 40.22 -5.81
N ASN A 417 1.62 39.11 -6.09
CA ASN A 417 0.38 39.13 -6.83
C ASN A 417 -0.81 38.96 -5.90
N LYS A 418 -1.31 40.07 -5.33
CA LYS A 418 -2.46 40.13 -4.46
C LYS A 418 -3.69 39.40 -5.03
N PHE A 419 -3.82 39.34 -6.35
CA PHE A 419 -4.92 38.64 -7.00
C PHE A 419 -4.95 37.14 -6.65
N TYR A 420 -3.82 36.45 -6.62
CA TYR A 420 -3.78 35.01 -6.27
C TYR A 420 -4.18 34.78 -4.81
N ILE A 421 -3.69 35.64 -3.90
CA ILE A 421 -4.02 35.52 -2.48
C ILE A 421 -5.53 35.74 -2.28
N VAL A 422 -6.08 36.80 -2.85
CA VAL A 422 -7.50 37.13 -2.73
C VAL A 422 -8.38 36.03 -3.37
N SER A 423 -8.01 35.58 -4.59
CA SER A 423 -8.77 34.53 -5.29
C SER A 423 -8.75 33.21 -4.51
N PHE A 424 -7.59 32.80 -3.97
CA PHE A 424 -7.45 31.60 -3.16
C PHE A 424 -8.30 31.71 -1.90
N SER A 425 -8.17 32.81 -1.15
CA SER A 425 -8.93 33.02 0.10
C SER A 425 -10.46 33.04 -0.15
N PHE A 426 -10.88 33.66 -1.25
CA PHE A 426 -12.29 33.72 -1.62
C PHE A 426 -12.86 32.34 -1.98
N ILE A 427 -12.18 31.60 -2.85
CA ILE A 427 -12.63 30.27 -3.29
C ILE A 427 -12.53 29.27 -2.14
N PHE A 428 -11.47 29.36 -1.31
CA PHE A 428 -11.34 28.58 -0.08
C PHE A 428 -12.55 28.79 0.83
N LEU A 429 -12.91 30.04 1.11
CA LEU A 429 -14.05 30.37 1.97
C LEU A 429 -15.37 29.88 1.37
N LEU A 430 -15.59 30.06 0.06
CA LEU A 430 -16.79 29.56 -0.61
C LEU A 430 -16.89 28.04 -0.55
N THR A 431 -15.79 27.33 -0.82
CA THR A 431 -15.77 25.86 -0.77
C THR A 431 -16.02 25.37 0.65
N PHE A 432 -15.43 26.03 1.65
CA PHE A 432 -15.65 25.70 3.06
C PHE A 432 -17.12 25.92 3.46
N ILE A 433 -17.71 27.08 3.14
CA ILE A 433 -19.11 27.38 3.44
C ILE A 433 -20.03 26.36 2.74
N PHE A 434 -19.78 26.06 1.47
CA PHE A 434 -20.57 25.08 0.74
C PHE A 434 -20.51 23.69 1.39
N THR A 435 -19.30 23.23 1.77
CA THR A 435 -19.13 21.94 2.46
C THR A 435 -19.82 21.93 3.82
N PHE A 436 -19.70 23.02 4.57
CA PHE A 436 -20.39 23.20 5.85
C PHE A 436 -21.92 23.13 5.71
N LEU A 437 -22.49 23.77 4.69
CA LEU A 437 -23.95 23.76 4.45
C LEU A 437 -24.43 22.37 3.99
N LEU A 438 -23.60 21.60 3.30
CA LEU A 438 -23.96 20.24 2.87
C LEU A 438 -23.95 19.22 4.01
N PHE A 439 -22.96 19.29 4.90
CA PHE A 439 -22.68 18.22 5.86
C PHE A 439 -22.87 18.62 7.32
N ASN A 440 -23.11 19.91 7.63
CA ASN A 440 -23.06 20.46 8.98
C ASN A 440 -21.66 20.33 9.64
N LEU A 441 -21.54 20.70 10.90
CA LEU A 441 -20.27 20.69 11.64
C LEU A 441 -20.46 20.06 13.03
N PRO A 442 -20.36 18.72 13.15
CA PRO A 442 -20.58 18.06 14.44
C PRO A 442 -19.36 18.15 15.37
N ASP A 443 -18.15 18.18 14.84
CA ASP A 443 -16.91 18.11 15.63
C ASP A 443 -15.68 18.71 14.93
N ILE A 444 -14.53 18.65 15.61
CA ILE A 444 -13.26 19.20 15.14
C ILE A 444 -12.68 18.41 13.95
N PHE A 445 -12.98 17.12 13.82
CA PHE A 445 -12.48 16.30 12.70
C PHE A 445 -13.20 16.68 11.40
N ALA A 446 -14.52 16.91 11.46
CA ALA A 446 -15.27 17.46 10.36
C ALA A 446 -14.72 18.83 9.95
N LEU A 447 -14.50 19.73 10.92
CA LEU A 447 -13.92 21.05 10.65
C LEU A 447 -12.57 20.93 9.93
N ALA A 448 -11.65 20.14 10.47
CA ALA A 448 -10.31 19.96 9.89
C ALA A 448 -10.39 19.42 8.46
N SER A 449 -11.23 18.40 8.21
CA SER A 449 -11.39 17.81 6.87
C SER A 449 -12.00 18.78 5.86
N TYR A 450 -12.97 19.61 6.27
CA TYR A 450 -13.61 20.61 5.40
C TYR A 450 -12.61 21.72 5.01
N LEU A 451 -11.81 22.18 5.97
CA LEU A 451 -10.75 23.15 5.71
C LEU A 451 -9.67 22.58 4.78
N MET A 452 -9.26 21.34 5.00
CA MET A 452 -8.30 20.66 4.11
C MET A 452 -8.85 20.48 2.69
N PHE A 453 -10.10 20.01 2.58
CA PHE A 453 -10.78 19.87 1.29
C PHE A 453 -10.91 21.21 0.57
N ALA A 454 -11.29 22.27 1.29
CA ALA A 454 -11.43 23.62 0.75
C ALA A 454 -10.09 24.17 0.23
N ALA A 455 -8.99 23.95 0.97
CA ALA A 455 -7.66 24.40 0.56
C ALA A 455 -7.19 23.71 -0.73
N LEU A 456 -7.33 22.40 -0.80
CA LEU A 456 -6.97 21.62 -2.00
C LEU A 456 -7.85 21.98 -3.19
N GLY A 457 -9.17 22.06 -2.98
CA GLY A 457 -10.15 22.41 -4.01
C GLY A 457 -9.93 23.83 -4.57
N ALA A 458 -9.65 24.82 -3.73
CA ALA A 458 -9.36 26.19 -4.15
C ALA A 458 -8.13 26.25 -5.04
N GLY A 459 -7.03 25.61 -4.65
CA GLY A 459 -5.81 25.57 -5.44
C GLY A 459 -6.03 24.93 -6.81
N LEU A 460 -6.68 23.78 -6.86
CA LEU A 460 -6.99 23.07 -8.11
C LEU A 460 -7.93 23.87 -9.02
N PHE A 461 -8.99 24.43 -8.47
CA PHE A 461 -9.95 25.23 -9.23
C PHE A 461 -9.25 26.42 -9.90
N ILE A 462 -8.45 27.18 -9.16
CA ILE A 462 -7.70 28.34 -9.72
C ILE A 462 -6.73 27.86 -10.80
N PHE A 463 -5.98 26.77 -10.55
CA PHE A 463 -5.05 26.23 -11.53
C PHE A 463 -5.74 25.85 -12.83
N ILE A 464 -6.89 25.15 -12.76
CA ILE A 464 -7.66 24.74 -13.93
C ILE A 464 -8.20 25.97 -14.66
N HIS A 465 -8.83 26.91 -13.92
CA HIS A 465 -9.42 28.10 -14.50
C HIS A 465 -8.39 28.98 -15.26
N GLN A 466 -7.22 29.18 -14.67
CA GLN A 466 -6.15 29.97 -15.32
C GLN A 466 -5.59 29.32 -16.58
N ASN A 467 -5.57 28.00 -16.62
CA ASN A 467 -5.00 27.25 -17.73
C ASN A 467 -6.06 26.73 -18.73
N ILE A 468 -7.34 27.10 -18.59
CA ILE A 468 -8.43 26.58 -19.43
C ILE A 468 -8.20 26.87 -20.92
N LYS A 469 -7.59 28.00 -21.24
CA LYS A 469 -7.22 28.39 -22.62
C LYS A 469 -5.94 27.73 -23.11
N ASN A 470 -5.08 27.26 -22.21
CA ASN A 470 -3.82 26.58 -22.53
C ASN A 470 -3.97 25.07 -22.39
N LYS A 471 -4.58 24.43 -23.39
CA LYS A 471 -4.82 22.99 -23.41
C LYS A 471 -3.55 22.16 -23.15
N ALA A 472 -2.39 22.61 -23.60
CA ALA A 472 -1.13 21.89 -23.42
C ALA A 472 -0.74 21.83 -21.93
N VAL A 473 -0.91 22.92 -21.17
CA VAL A 473 -0.62 22.96 -19.73
C VAL A 473 -1.60 22.07 -18.96
N LEU A 474 -2.90 22.15 -19.27
CA LEU A 474 -3.91 21.28 -18.64
C LEU A 474 -3.64 19.81 -18.92
N LEU A 475 -3.40 19.47 -20.17
CA LEU A 475 -3.10 18.10 -20.55
C LEU A 475 -1.84 17.58 -19.84
N ASN A 476 -0.78 18.38 -19.73
CA ASN A 476 0.42 18.02 -18.99
C ASN A 476 0.19 17.92 -17.47
N GLY A 477 -0.76 18.65 -16.93
CA GLY A 477 -1.15 18.65 -15.53
C GLY A 477 -2.22 17.62 -15.15
N LEU A 478 -2.80 16.86 -16.11
CA LEU A 478 -3.91 15.94 -15.82
C LEU A 478 -3.60 14.96 -14.68
N GLY A 479 -2.44 14.32 -14.72
CA GLY A 479 -2.08 13.38 -13.65
C GLY A 479 -2.02 14.04 -12.27
N MET A 480 -1.49 15.25 -12.17
CA MET A 480 -1.49 16.05 -10.93
C MET A 480 -2.93 16.42 -10.53
N ILE A 481 -3.77 16.86 -11.48
CA ILE A 481 -5.16 17.23 -11.20
C ILE A 481 -5.91 16.02 -10.62
N PHE A 482 -5.83 14.85 -11.26
CA PHE A 482 -6.47 13.64 -10.75
C PHE A 482 -5.96 13.22 -9.38
N ALA A 483 -4.64 13.21 -9.17
CA ALA A 483 -4.06 12.79 -7.90
C ALA A 483 -4.44 13.74 -6.74
N HIS A 484 -4.40 15.06 -6.97
CA HIS A 484 -4.74 16.04 -5.95
C HIS A 484 -6.27 16.16 -5.73
N THR A 485 -7.10 15.94 -6.74
CA THR A 485 -8.55 15.79 -6.57
C THR A 485 -8.86 14.55 -5.76
N GLY A 486 -8.16 13.44 -6.02
CA GLY A 486 -8.34 12.18 -5.30
C GLY A 486 -8.07 12.34 -3.81
N ILE A 487 -6.93 12.95 -3.42
CA ILE A 487 -6.63 13.17 -2.00
C ILE A 487 -7.64 14.13 -1.33
N ALA A 488 -8.12 15.15 -2.05
CA ALA A 488 -9.14 16.05 -1.51
C ALA A 488 -10.45 15.31 -1.21
N ILE A 489 -10.94 14.49 -2.16
CA ILE A 489 -12.15 13.69 -1.99
C ILE A 489 -11.98 12.66 -0.86
N MET A 490 -10.83 12.02 -0.78
CA MET A 490 -10.52 11.04 0.28
C MET A 490 -10.57 11.71 1.67
N ILE A 491 -9.94 12.87 1.83
CA ILE A 491 -9.95 13.63 3.10
C ILE A 491 -11.38 14.02 3.49
N LEU A 492 -12.20 14.48 2.55
CA LEU A 492 -13.60 14.78 2.79
C LEU A 492 -14.36 13.52 3.27
N GLY A 493 -14.17 12.38 2.57
CA GLY A 493 -14.79 11.12 2.96
C GLY A 493 -14.39 10.67 4.35
N ILE A 494 -13.09 10.77 4.70
CA ILE A 494 -12.58 10.44 6.04
C ILE A 494 -13.27 11.32 7.10
N GLY A 495 -13.32 12.63 6.90
CA GLY A 495 -13.95 13.54 7.85
C GLY A 495 -15.44 13.25 8.03
N VAL A 496 -16.18 13.07 6.93
CA VAL A 496 -17.61 12.81 6.99
C VAL A 496 -17.90 11.47 7.67
N VAL A 497 -17.24 10.38 7.27
CA VAL A 497 -17.50 9.07 7.88
C VAL A 497 -17.10 9.03 9.36
N SER A 498 -16.00 9.67 9.73
CA SER A 498 -15.54 9.70 11.13
C SER A 498 -16.49 10.46 12.05
N SER A 499 -17.12 11.53 11.56
CA SER A 499 -17.96 12.41 12.36
C SER A 499 -19.45 12.07 12.34
N PHE A 500 -19.95 11.40 11.29
CA PHE A 500 -21.38 11.15 11.11
C PHE A 500 -21.77 9.67 11.14
N SER A 501 -20.83 8.74 11.31
CA SER A 501 -21.18 7.33 11.48
C SER A 501 -22.02 7.11 12.71
N SER A 502 -23.02 6.25 12.61
CA SER A 502 -23.79 5.77 13.75
C SER A 502 -23.66 4.24 13.88
N SER A 503 -23.68 3.75 15.11
CA SER A 503 -23.60 2.33 15.43
C SER A 503 -24.56 2.00 16.55
N LYS A 504 -25.25 0.86 16.41
CA LYS A 504 -26.14 0.31 17.43
C LYS A 504 -25.89 -1.19 17.53
N GLU A 505 -25.66 -1.66 18.74
CA GLU A 505 -25.58 -3.08 19.06
C GLU A 505 -26.92 -3.51 19.69
N VAL A 506 -27.48 -4.61 19.23
CA VAL A 506 -28.79 -5.08 19.63
C VAL A 506 -28.80 -6.59 19.82
N ILE A 507 -29.57 -7.07 20.80
CA ILE A 507 -29.99 -8.47 20.91
C ILE A 507 -31.34 -8.57 20.22
N ILE A 508 -31.46 -9.44 19.23
CA ILE A 508 -32.68 -9.54 18.42
C ILE A 508 -33.02 -11.01 18.12
N ALA A 509 -34.27 -11.35 18.34
CA ALA A 509 -34.82 -12.68 18.03
C ALA A 509 -35.58 -12.64 16.70
N LYS A 510 -35.86 -13.85 16.15
CA LYS A 510 -36.67 -13.98 14.93
C LYS A 510 -38.07 -13.36 15.14
N GLY A 511 -38.44 -12.47 14.20
CA GLY A 511 -39.70 -11.72 14.21
C GLY A 511 -39.63 -10.39 14.92
N GLU A 512 -38.58 -10.10 15.69
CA GLU A 512 -38.39 -8.83 16.35
C GLU A 512 -37.87 -7.74 15.39
N SER A 513 -38.06 -6.48 15.79
CA SER A 513 -37.65 -5.32 15.02
C SER A 513 -36.85 -4.35 15.87
N THR A 514 -35.93 -3.65 15.23
CA THR A 514 -35.16 -2.54 15.81
C THR A 514 -35.07 -1.40 14.83
N SER A 515 -34.69 -0.22 15.30
CA SER A 515 -34.50 0.96 14.43
C SER A 515 -33.18 1.65 14.70
N ILE A 516 -32.59 2.23 13.65
CA ILE A 516 -31.43 3.11 13.70
C ILE A 516 -31.68 4.27 12.73
N GLN A 517 -31.75 5.49 13.21
CA GLN A 517 -32.09 6.69 12.43
C GLN A 517 -33.34 6.48 11.55
N SER A 518 -33.21 6.57 10.23
CA SER A 518 -34.29 6.42 9.26
C SER A 518 -34.61 4.95 8.88
N TYR A 519 -33.88 3.98 9.40
CA TYR A 519 -34.04 2.56 9.02
C TYR A 519 -34.72 1.75 10.12
N ASP A 520 -35.74 1.00 9.74
CA ASP A 520 -36.32 -0.08 10.55
C ASP A 520 -35.83 -1.43 10.04
N LEU A 521 -35.34 -2.28 10.96
CA LEU A 521 -34.81 -3.58 10.63
C LEU A 521 -35.61 -4.66 11.38
N LYS A 522 -36.05 -5.69 10.66
CA LYS A 522 -36.75 -6.83 11.22
C LYS A 522 -36.00 -8.12 10.87
N LEU A 523 -35.69 -8.95 11.85
CA LEU A 523 -35.14 -10.27 11.62
C LEU A 523 -36.28 -11.20 11.17
N THR A 524 -36.24 -11.62 9.89
CA THR A 524 -37.36 -12.37 9.28
C THR A 524 -37.09 -13.86 9.21
N GLU A 525 -35.87 -14.27 8.91
CA GLU A 525 -35.54 -15.65 8.61
C GLU A 525 -34.14 -16.01 9.11
N GLU A 526 -33.97 -17.27 9.53
CA GLU A 526 -32.70 -17.90 9.80
C GLU A 526 -32.63 -19.14 8.91
N SER A 527 -31.53 -19.33 8.20
CA SER A 527 -31.25 -20.48 7.36
C SER A 527 -29.85 -21.02 7.59
N PHE A 528 -29.63 -22.23 7.14
CA PHE A 528 -28.33 -22.90 7.24
C PHE A 528 -27.94 -23.38 5.83
N GLU A 529 -26.75 -23.03 5.39
CA GLU A 529 -26.21 -23.43 4.09
C GLU A 529 -24.91 -24.21 4.25
N ASN A 530 -24.72 -25.24 3.42
CA ASN A 530 -23.50 -26.03 3.36
C ASN A 530 -22.74 -25.68 2.06
N TYR A 531 -21.49 -25.30 2.20
CA TYR A 531 -20.55 -25.06 1.12
C TYR A 531 -19.50 -26.19 1.05
N SER A 532 -18.56 -26.12 0.11
CA SER A 532 -17.58 -27.19 -0.10
C SER A 532 -16.66 -27.43 1.10
N ASN A 533 -16.22 -26.37 1.78
CA ASN A 533 -15.26 -26.42 2.89
C ASN A 533 -15.74 -25.74 4.18
N HIS A 534 -16.94 -25.17 4.20
CA HIS A 534 -17.55 -24.56 5.38
C HIS A 534 -19.07 -24.68 5.36
N TYR A 535 -19.71 -24.34 6.48
CA TYR A 535 -21.14 -24.14 6.57
C TYR A 535 -21.47 -22.83 7.26
N SER A 536 -22.57 -22.17 6.84
CA SER A 536 -22.96 -20.84 7.31
C SER A 536 -24.33 -20.83 7.93
N GLU A 537 -24.48 -20.16 9.07
CA GLU A 537 -25.76 -19.69 9.58
C GLU A 537 -26.02 -18.30 8.98
N ILE A 538 -27.09 -18.17 8.21
CA ILE A 538 -27.48 -16.95 7.51
C ILE A 538 -28.68 -16.34 8.20
N VAL A 539 -28.59 -15.07 8.56
CA VAL A 539 -29.66 -14.33 9.25
C VAL A 539 -30.17 -13.22 8.35
N LYS A 540 -31.41 -13.32 7.92
CA LYS A 540 -32.03 -12.38 6.99
C LYS A 540 -32.76 -11.26 7.73
N PHE A 541 -32.32 -10.05 7.47
CA PHE A 541 -32.97 -8.83 7.91
C PHE A 541 -33.73 -8.19 6.74
N GLU A 542 -35.00 -7.87 6.98
CA GLU A 542 -35.77 -6.97 6.13
C GLU A 542 -35.57 -5.53 6.65
N VAL A 543 -35.07 -4.66 5.80
CA VAL A 543 -34.71 -3.27 6.15
C VAL A 543 -35.61 -2.33 5.39
N THR A 544 -36.33 -1.47 6.12
CA THR A 544 -37.22 -0.42 5.56
C THR A 544 -36.57 0.94 5.75
N ASP A 545 -36.28 1.61 4.66
CA ASP A 545 -35.84 3.02 4.63
C ASP A 545 -37.09 3.92 4.67
N LYS A 546 -37.28 4.64 5.77
CA LYS A 546 -38.43 5.54 5.97
C LYS A 546 -38.36 6.82 5.13
N GLU A 547 -37.15 7.27 4.78
CA GLU A 547 -36.98 8.48 3.96
C GLU A 547 -37.41 8.22 2.51
N ASN A 548 -37.07 7.05 1.96
CA ASN A 548 -37.31 6.70 0.56
C ASN A 548 -38.50 5.73 0.36
N ASN A 549 -39.17 5.32 1.43
CA ASN A 549 -40.22 4.29 1.41
C ASN A 549 -39.83 3.02 0.62
N SER A 550 -38.58 2.60 0.77
CA SER A 550 -38.02 1.43 0.08
C SER A 550 -37.66 0.34 1.08
N THR A 551 -37.88 -0.91 0.68
CA THR A 551 -37.54 -2.09 1.48
C THR A 551 -36.51 -2.93 0.71
N PHE A 552 -35.51 -3.44 1.43
CA PHE A 552 -34.51 -4.35 0.90
C PHE A 552 -34.12 -5.40 1.97
N SER A 553 -33.44 -6.45 1.58
CA SER A 553 -32.94 -7.46 2.52
C SER A 553 -31.44 -7.41 2.64
N LEU A 554 -30.94 -7.69 3.85
CA LEU A 554 -29.53 -7.92 4.18
C LEU A 554 -29.41 -9.24 4.91
N SER A 555 -28.42 -10.04 4.53
CA SER A 555 -28.22 -11.39 5.06
C SER A 555 -26.77 -11.55 5.56
N PRO A 556 -26.42 -11.03 6.75
CA PRO A 556 -25.13 -11.34 7.35
C PRO A 556 -25.05 -12.83 7.73
N GLU A 557 -23.82 -13.36 7.69
CA GLU A 557 -23.58 -14.79 7.89
C GLU A 557 -22.55 -15.03 8.99
N LYS A 558 -22.64 -16.22 9.60
CA LYS A 558 -21.63 -16.76 10.49
C LYS A 558 -21.18 -18.11 9.97
N SER A 559 -19.96 -18.16 9.45
CA SER A 559 -19.41 -19.31 8.74
C SER A 559 -18.44 -20.08 9.63
N PHE A 560 -18.61 -21.40 9.72
CA PHE A 560 -17.70 -22.29 10.43
C PHE A 560 -16.91 -23.15 9.44
N TYR A 561 -15.60 -23.15 9.59
CA TYR A 561 -14.65 -23.89 8.76
C TYR A 561 -14.11 -25.10 9.53
N PRO A 562 -14.57 -26.34 9.24
CA PRO A 562 -14.22 -27.51 10.02
C PRO A 562 -12.72 -27.86 10.01
N ALA A 563 -12.04 -27.63 8.89
CA ALA A 563 -10.62 -27.97 8.73
C ALA A 563 -9.73 -27.12 9.64
N SER A 564 -9.96 -25.82 9.72
CA SER A 564 -9.23 -24.87 10.58
C SER A 564 -9.84 -24.66 11.96
N LYS A 565 -11.08 -25.15 12.19
CA LYS A 565 -11.91 -24.93 13.39
C LYS A 565 -12.16 -23.43 13.69
N ASN A 566 -12.14 -22.60 12.67
CA ASN A 566 -12.35 -21.17 12.78
C ASN A 566 -13.79 -20.78 12.46
N ILE A 567 -14.23 -19.69 13.09
CA ILE A 567 -15.52 -19.06 12.82
C ILE A 567 -15.23 -17.70 12.20
N MET A 568 -15.86 -17.41 11.06
CA MET A 568 -15.81 -16.10 10.40
C MET A 568 -17.17 -15.43 10.45
N THR A 569 -17.17 -14.11 10.44
CA THR A 569 -18.38 -13.27 10.39
C THR A 569 -18.38 -12.52 9.07
N GLU A 570 -19.34 -12.86 8.21
CA GLU A 570 -19.56 -12.21 6.94
C GLU A 570 -20.58 -11.08 7.11
N SER A 571 -20.18 -9.87 6.84
CA SER A 571 -21.04 -8.70 7.00
C SER A 571 -21.92 -8.50 5.77
N ALA A 572 -23.17 -8.11 5.97
CA ALA A 572 -24.06 -7.70 4.89
C ALA A 572 -24.09 -6.18 4.75
N ILE A 573 -23.87 -5.67 3.54
CA ILE A 573 -23.76 -4.24 3.26
C ILE A 573 -24.69 -3.84 2.11
N LYS A 574 -25.57 -2.88 2.36
CA LYS A 574 -26.34 -2.19 1.32
C LYS A 574 -25.72 -0.85 1.01
N VAL A 575 -25.25 -0.71 -0.19
CA VAL A 575 -24.73 0.55 -0.71
C VAL A 575 -25.87 1.44 -1.16
N THR A 576 -25.95 2.63 -0.62
CA THR A 576 -26.82 3.69 -1.10
C THR A 576 -26.01 4.92 -1.55
N PRO A 577 -26.58 5.86 -2.29
CA PRO A 577 -25.85 7.09 -2.67
C PRO A 577 -25.38 7.95 -1.49
N LYS A 578 -26.09 7.91 -0.35
CA LYS A 578 -25.84 8.71 0.83
C LYS A 578 -24.92 7.97 1.82
N GLU A 579 -25.15 6.67 2.02
CA GLU A 579 -24.47 5.91 3.06
C GLU A 579 -24.51 4.40 2.80
N ASP A 580 -23.62 3.67 3.44
CA ASP A 580 -23.71 2.22 3.52
C ASP A 580 -24.47 1.81 4.78
N VAL A 581 -25.48 0.94 4.62
CA VAL A 581 -26.16 0.24 5.71
C VAL A 581 -25.44 -1.07 5.92
N TYR A 582 -24.83 -1.26 7.08
CA TYR A 582 -23.94 -2.34 7.42
C TYR A 582 -24.50 -3.16 8.59
N ILE A 583 -24.56 -4.49 8.46
CA ILE A 583 -24.96 -5.39 9.53
C ILE A 583 -23.92 -6.51 9.66
N SER A 584 -23.47 -6.75 10.90
CA SER A 584 -22.64 -7.91 11.24
C SER A 584 -23.20 -8.65 12.45
N LEU A 585 -22.97 -9.96 12.51
CA LEU A 585 -23.37 -10.83 13.62
C LEU A 585 -22.20 -11.03 14.58
N SER A 586 -22.42 -10.90 15.89
CA SER A 586 -21.41 -11.22 16.90
C SER A 586 -21.56 -12.68 17.37
N GLU A 587 -22.51 -12.96 18.24
CA GLU A 587 -22.75 -14.29 18.78
C GLU A 587 -24.24 -14.63 18.84
N LYS A 588 -24.55 -15.93 18.85
CA LYS A 588 -25.89 -16.45 19.10
C LYS A 588 -25.99 -16.82 20.57
N LEU A 589 -26.93 -16.24 21.27
CA LEU A 589 -27.17 -16.49 22.68
C LEU A 589 -27.91 -17.82 22.92
N GLU A 590 -27.83 -18.36 24.12
CA GLU A 590 -28.56 -19.58 24.51
C GLU A 590 -30.09 -19.45 24.33
N SER A 591 -30.61 -18.23 24.40
CA SER A 591 -32.01 -17.88 24.09
C SER A 591 -32.41 -18.10 22.63
N GLY A 592 -31.46 -18.32 21.74
CA GLY A 592 -31.64 -18.34 20.28
C GLY A 592 -31.62 -16.97 19.63
N SER A 593 -31.48 -15.87 20.39
CA SER A 593 -31.38 -14.52 19.88
C SER A 593 -29.95 -14.24 19.37
N TRP A 594 -29.82 -13.35 18.40
CA TRP A 594 -28.53 -12.90 17.86
C TRP A 594 -28.10 -11.57 18.46
N VAL A 595 -26.82 -11.43 18.76
CA VAL A 595 -26.19 -10.13 18.97
C VAL A 595 -25.78 -9.61 17.61
N ALA A 596 -26.44 -8.54 17.16
CA ALA A 596 -26.17 -7.92 15.86
C ALA A 596 -25.68 -6.49 16.04
N ARG A 597 -24.69 -6.10 15.25
CA ARG A 597 -24.18 -4.74 15.16
C ARG A 597 -24.65 -4.11 13.86
N ILE A 598 -25.39 -3.01 13.96
CA ILE A 598 -25.94 -2.27 12.85
C ILE A 598 -25.22 -0.93 12.78
N GLN A 599 -24.69 -0.58 11.60
CA GLN A 599 -23.94 0.66 11.42
C GLN A 599 -24.40 1.40 10.15
N LEU A 600 -24.41 2.73 10.23
CA LEU A 600 -24.60 3.61 9.08
C LEU A 600 -23.30 4.35 8.82
N LYS A 601 -22.81 4.29 7.57
CA LYS A 601 -21.50 4.82 7.15
C LYS A 601 -21.69 5.85 6.03
N PRO A 602 -21.96 7.12 6.37
CA PRO A 602 -22.23 8.13 5.36
C PRO A 602 -20.97 8.42 4.54
N PHE A 603 -21.13 8.41 3.21
CA PHE A 603 -20.13 8.76 2.21
C PHE A 603 -18.77 8.02 2.31
N ILE A 604 -18.72 6.87 2.99
CA ILE A 604 -17.47 6.09 3.17
C ILE A 604 -16.79 5.79 1.83
N ARG A 605 -17.57 5.62 0.76
CA ARG A 605 -17.06 5.29 -0.58
C ARG A 605 -16.22 6.40 -1.20
N LEU A 606 -16.31 7.64 -0.70
CA LEU A 606 -15.43 8.73 -1.13
C LEU A 606 -13.96 8.44 -0.80
N ILE A 607 -13.68 7.66 0.24
CA ILE A 607 -12.31 7.27 0.61
C ILE A 607 -11.67 6.48 -0.53
N TRP A 608 -12.33 5.42 -0.97
CA TRP A 608 -11.79 4.55 -2.05
C TRP A 608 -11.87 5.21 -3.43
N LEU A 609 -12.91 6.00 -3.70
CA LEU A 609 -12.99 6.82 -4.92
C LEU A 609 -11.78 7.77 -5.00
N GLY A 610 -11.43 8.43 -3.89
CA GLY A 610 -10.26 9.29 -3.82
C GLY A 610 -8.97 8.55 -4.15
N ALA A 611 -8.77 7.35 -3.59
CA ALA A 611 -7.60 6.51 -3.87
C ALA A 611 -7.54 6.05 -5.34
N ILE A 612 -8.68 5.67 -5.93
CA ILE A 612 -8.79 5.31 -7.35
C ILE A 612 -8.38 6.49 -8.24
N LEU A 613 -8.86 7.71 -7.94
CA LEU A 613 -8.47 8.91 -8.68
C LEU A 613 -6.97 9.21 -8.55
N MET A 614 -6.40 9.01 -7.35
CA MET A 614 -4.96 9.16 -7.13
C MET A 614 -4.15 8.17 -7.96
N MET A 615 -4.54 6.89 -7.99
CA MET A 615 -3.91 5.86 -8.81
C MET A 615 -3.96 6.25 -10.30
N PHE A 616 -5.13 6.64 -10.80
CA PHE A 616 -5.26 7.09 -12.21
C PHE A 616 -4.40 8.32 -12.50
N GLY A 617 -4.30 9.26 -11.56
CA GLY A 617 -3.40 10.41 -11.67
C GLY A 617 -1.94 9.99 -11.85
N GLY A 618 -1.49 9.00 -11.09
CA GLY A 618 -0.16 8.40 -11.22
C GLY A 618 0.02 7.71 -12.57
N LEU A 619 -0.91 6.84 -12.99
CA LEU A 619 -0.85 6.14 -14.27
C LEU A 619 -0.79 7.12 -15.46
N ILE A 620 -1.66 8.14 -15.47
CA ILE A 620 -1.62 9.20 -16.50
C ILE A 620 -0.25 9.87 -16.53
N SER A 621 0.31 10.20 -15.37
CA SER A 621 1.62 10.82 -15.27
C SER A 621 2.73 9.91 -15.79
N PHE A 622 2.70 8.62 -15.47
CA PHE A 622 3.67 7.63 -15.93
C PHE A 622 3.63 7.47 -17.45
N PHE A 623 2.48 7.14 -18.03
CA PHE A 623 2.37 6.89 -19.48
C PHE A 623 2.74 8.13 -20.32
N ARG A 624 2.39 9.33 -19.85
CA ARG A 624 2.76 10.56 -20.57
C ARG A 624 4.25 10.86 -20.52
N ARG A 625 4.96 10.39 -19.50
CA ARG A 625 6.41 10.54 -19.41
C ARG A 625 7.12 9.46 -20.20
N SER A 626 6.69 8.20 -20.09
CA SER A 626 7.30 7.09 -20.83
C SER A 626 7.19 7.23 -22.34
N LEU A 627 6.10 7.85 -22.84
CA LEU A 627 5.93 8.15 -24.27
C LEU A 627 6.82 9.31 -24.78
N ARG A 628 7.53 10.03 -23.89
CA ARG A 628 8.45 11.13 -24.23
C ARG A 628 9.92 10.74 -24.11
N ILE A 629 10.19 9.55 -23.56
CA ILE A 629 11.51 8.95 -23.45
C ILE A 629 11.78 8.11 -24.70
#